data_a8af7294f323f7eeccf68097c9bb3d81
#
_entry.id   a8af7294f323f7eeccf68097c9bb3d81
#
_cell.length_a   1.000
_cell.length_b   1.000
_cell.length_c   1.000
_cell.angle_alpha   90.00
_cell.angle_beta   90.00
_cell.angle_gamma   90.00
#
_symmetry.space_group_name_H-M   'P 1'
#
loop_
_entity.id
_entity.type
_entity.pdbx_description
1 polymer ?
#
loop_
_entity_poly.entity_id
_entity_poly.type
_entity_poly.pdbx_seq_one_letter_code
_entity_poly.pdbx_strand_id
1 'polypeptide(L)'
;QQPPDALATHALDTAASLHEIGMRISLSAYHRHGAYITEHCSAATWPVELRERITQLVLGHQGKLRKLEAAIEDRAVAWPLLALRLAVQLCHARRDPDLQGMRLHRSDSVFHLTVPEGWTRSYPQSAQLLRTEAVAWQKTPWTLQLHLH
;
A
#
# COMPACT_ATOMS: atom_id res chain seq x y z
N GLN A 1 -6.53 12.15 18.07
CA GLN A 1 -5.68 11.78 16.92
C GLN A 1 -4.27 11.56 17.45
N GLN A 2 -3.80 10.33 17.47
CA GLN A 2 -2.39 10.07 17.75
C GLN A 2 -1.54 10.67 16.61
N PRO A 3 -0.44 11.36 16.92
CA PRO A 3 0.44 11.86 15.86
C PRO A 3 0.90 10.68 14.99
N PRO A 4 1.06 10.89 13.67
CA PRO A 4 1.57 9.83 12.82
C PRO A 4 2.93 9.38 13.38
N ASP A 5 3.11 8.06 13.49
CA ASP A 5 4.39 7.47 13.86
C ASP A 5 5.42 7.92 12.81
N ALA A 6 6.43 8.68 13.23
CA ALA A 6 7.45 9.23 12.35
C ALA A 6 8.20 8.12 11.60
N LEU A 7 8.39 6.96 12.23
CA LEU A 7 8.98 5.78 11.60
C LEU A 7 8.08 5.24 10.50
N ALA A 8 6.78 5.13 10.74
CA ALA A 8 5.82 4.64 9.76
C ALA A 8 5.72 5.58 8.56
N THR A 9 5.71 6.89 8.77
CA THR A 9 5.70 7.90 7.69
C THR A 9 6.97 7.82 6.85
N HIS A 10 8.13 7.76 7.49
CA HIS A 10 9.41 7.64 6.78
C HIS A 10 9.50 6.34 5.98
N ALA A 11 9.06 5.23 6.56
CA ALA A 11 9.03 3.95 5.86
C ALA A 11 8.11 4.00 4.63
N LEU A 12 6.93 4.60 4.76
CA LEU A 12 5.97 4.73 3.67
C LEU A 12 6.51 5.61 2.54
N ASP A 13 7.05 6.76 2.83
CA ASP A 13 7.63 7.67 1.84
C ASP A 13 8.79 7.01 1.09
N THR A 14 9.66 6.32 1.81
CA THR A 14 10.79 5.59 1.23
C THR A 14 10.32 4.43 0.35
N ALA A 15 9.38 3.62 0.85
CA ALA A 15 8.82 2.51 0.08
C ALA A 15 8.08 2.99 -1.16
N ALA A 16 7.35 4.10 -1.09
CA ALA A 16 6.68 4.70 -2.24
C ALA A 16 7.69 5.10 -3.33
N SER A 17 8.85 5.63 -2.94
CA SER A 17 9.92 5.99 -3.87
C SER A 17 10.63 4.78 -4.48
N LEU A 18 10.69 3.66 -3.75
CA LEU A 18 11.48 2.47 -4.11
C LEU A 18 10.63 1.27 -4.58
N HIS A 19 9.31 1.35 -4.60
CA HIS A 19 8.46 0.18 -4.85
C HIS A 19 8.72 -0.49 -6.22
N GLU A 20 9.19 0.25 -7.21
CA GLU A 20 9.55 -0.26 -8.54
C GLU A 20 11.03 -0.66 -8.70
N ILE A 21 11.85 -0.52 -7.64
CA ILE A 21 13.30 -0.77 -7.75
C ILE A 21 13.62 -2.19 -8.23
N GLY A 22 12.79 -3.16 -7.91
CA GLY A 22 12.94 -4.55 -8.33
C GLY A 22 12.86 -4.75 -9.86
N MET A 23 12.27 -3.81 -10.58
CA MET A 23 12.23 -3.83 -12.05
C MET A 23 13.64 -3.78 -12.67
N ARG A 24 14.64 -3.30 -11.92
CA ARG A 24 16.04 -3.32 -12.35
C ARG A 24 16.60 -4.74 -12.50
N ILE A 25 15.98 -5.71 -11.82
CA ILE A 25 16.33 -7.13 -11.92
C ILE A 25 15.42 -7.80 -12.96
N SER A 26 14.09 -7.70 -12.76
CA SER A 26 13.09 -8.27 -13.66
C SER A 26 11.74 -7.62 -13.44
N LEU A 27 10.95 -7.52 -14.53
CA LEU A 27 9.55 -7.06 -14.44
C LEU A 27 8.66 -8.12 -13.77
N SER A 28 9.01 -9.41 -13.92
CA SER A 28 8.28 -10.50 -13.28
C SER A 28 8.53 -10.49 -11.78
N ALA A 29 7.46 -10.46 -10.99
CA ALA A 29 7.51 -10.46 -9.53
C ALA A 29 8.47 -9.39 -8.94
N TYR A 30 8.53 -8.21 -9.56
CA TYR A 30 9.49 -7.16 -9.17
C TYR A 30 9.35 -6.70 -7.72
N HIS A 31 8.18 -6.84 -7.09
CA HIS A 31 7.99 -6.59 -5.66
C HIS A 31 8.88 -7.48 -4.77
N ARG A 32 9.13 -8.73 -5.18
CA ARG A 32 10.04 -9.65 -4.47
C ARG A 32 11.49 -9.26 -4.68
N HIS A 33 11.86 -8.86 -5.89
CA HIS A 33 13.21 -8.37 -6.18
C HIS A 33 13.50 -7.07 -5.43
N GLY A 34 12.52 -6.18 -5.37
CA GLY A 34 12.63 -4.95 -4.60
C GLY A 34 12.79 -5.20 -3.10
N ALA A 35 12.03 -6.12 -2.54
CA ALA A 35 12.16 -6.53 -1.14
C ALA A 35 13.55 -7.11 -0.85
N TYR A 36 14.09 -7.96 -1.74
CA TYR A 36 15.44 -8.48 -1.62
C TYR A 36 16.50 -7.36 -1.60
N ILE A 37 16.38 -6.39 -2.51
CA ILE A 37 17.30 -5.25 -2.56
C ILE A 37 17.25 -4.45 -1.26
N THR A 38 16.06 -4.11 -0.77
CA THR A 38 15.90 -3.30 0.45
C THR A 38 16.35 -4.04 1.70
N GLU A 39 16.12 -5.36 1.77
CA GLU A 39 16.54 -6.20 2.88
C GLU A 39 18.07 -6.29 3.00
N HIS A 40 18.76 -6.37 1.88
CA HIS A 40 20.21 -6.58 1.80
C HIS A 40 21.01 -5.29 1.56
N CYS A 41 20.38 -4.13 1.57
CA CYS A 41 21.10 -2.87 1.50
C CYS A 41 21.97 -2.66 2.75
N SER A 42 23.02 -1.85 2.61
CA SER A 42 23.95 -1.56 3.70
C SER A 42 23.23 -1.07 4.96
N ALA A 43 23.62 -1.61 6.12
CA ALA A 43 23.14 -1.15 7.43
C ALA A 43 23.43 0.36 7.68
N ALA A 44 24.39 0.93 6.98
CA ALA A 44 24.67 2.37 7.03
C ALA A 44 23.59 3.22 6.37
N THR A 45 22.72 2.63 5.52
CA THR A 45 21.66 3.35 4.82
C THR A 45 20.46 3.60 5.73
N TRP A 46 19.99 2.57 6.44
CA TRP A 46 18.82 2.65 7.33
C TRP A 46 19.03 1.85 8.60
N PRO A 47 18.52 2.32 9.75
CA PRO A 47 18.40 1.48 10.95
C PRO A 47 17.58 0.20 10.64
N VAL A 48 17.87 -0.89 11.37
CA VAL A 48 17.25 -2.21 11.14
C VAL A 48 15.73 -2.13 11.10
N GLU A 49 15.12 -1.48 12.08
CA GLU A 49 13.66 -1.38 12.19
C GLU A 49 13.03 -0.65 10.99
N LEU A 50 13.64 0.45 10.55
CA LEU A 50 13.18 1.19 9.36
C LEU A 50 13.32 0.33 8.10
N ARG A 51 14.45 -0.36 7.95
CA ARG A 51 14.71 -1.24 6.81
C ARG A 51 13.69 -2.38 6.73
N GLU A 52 13.38 -3.01 7.87
CA GLU A 52 12.36 -4.08 7.93
C GLU A 52 11.00 -3.57 7.48
N ARG A 53 10.58 -2.40 7.95
CA ARG A 53 9.31 -1.79 7.53
C ARG A 53 9.28 -1.43 6.05
N ILE A 54 10.34 -0.85 5.52
CA ILE A 54 10.46 -0.55 4.09
C ILE A 54 10.36 -1.84 3.27
N THR A 55 11.07 -2.87 3.66
CA THR A 55 11.07 -4.18 2.99
C THR A 55 9.68 -4.81 2.98
N GLN A 56 8.96 -4.78 4.10
CA GLN A 56 7.59 -5.27 4.18
C GLN A 56 6.64 -4.51 3.24
N LEU A 57 6.74 -3.19 3.18
CA LEU A 57 5.93 -2.36 2.31
C LEU A 57 6.25 -2.62 0.82
N VAL A 58 7.51 -2.69 0.46
CA VAL A 58 7.95 -3.00 -0.91
C VAL A 58 7.49 -4.40 -1.31
N LEU A 59 7.64 -5.40 -0.45
CA LEU A 59 7.14 -6.75 -0.70
C LEU A 59 5.62 -6.79 -0.87
N GLY A 60 4.90 -6.05 -0.04
CA GLY A 60 3.45 -6.09 0.07
C GLY A 60 2.70 -5.19 -0.92
N HIS A 61 3.36 -4.23 -1.59
CA HIS A 61 2.66 -3.24 -2.42
C HIS A 61 1.94 -3.84 -3.63
N GLN A 62 2.28 -5.06 -4.02
CA GLN A 62 1.70 -5.79 -5.14
C GLN A 62 1.50 -7.27 -4.79
N GLY A 63 0.53 -7.90 -5.44
CA GLY A 63 0.29 -9.34 -5.31
C GLY A 63 -0.46 -9.71 -4.03
N LYS A 64 -0.39 -10.99 -3.67
CA LYS A 64 -1.17 -11.56 -2.58
C LYS A 64 -0.66 -11.11 -1.21
N LEU A 65 -1.58 -10.71 -0.34
CA LEU A 65 -1.26 -10.23 1.02
C LEU A 65 -0.82 -11.35 1.98
N ARG A 66 -1.16 -12.62 1.69
CA ARG A 66 -0.78 -13.76 2.55
C ARG A 66 0.72 -13.88 2.80
N LYS A 67 1.57 -13.32 1.94
CA LYS A 67 3.03 -13.31 2.15
C LYS A 67 3.48 -12.44 3.32
N LEU A 68 2.58 -11.60 3.86
CA LEU A 68 2.77 -10.78 5.05
C LEU A 68 1.84 -11.21 6.20
N GLU A 69 1.35 -12.46 6.20
CA GLU A 69 0.28 -12.95 7.08
C GLU A 69 0.48 -12.57 8.54
N ALA A 70 1.66 -12.81 9.09
CA ALA A 70 1.97 -12.44 10.47
C ALA A 70 2.18 -10.91 10.65
N ALA A 71 2.87 -10.26 9.73
CA ALA A 71 3.18 -8.84 9.84
C ALA A 71 1.94 -7.95 9.68
N ILE A 72 1.00 -8.36 8.83
CA ILE A 72 -0.21 -7.58 8.52
C ILE A 72 -1.22 -7.55 9.67
N GLU A 73 -1.07 -8.40 10.69
CA GLU A 73 -1.86 -8.33 11.91
C GLU A 73 -1.60 -7.02 12.67
N ASP A 74 -0.38 -6.52 12.58
CA ASP A 74 -0.02 -5.23 13.17
C ASP A 74 -0.58 -4.08 12.34
N ARG A 75 -1.38 -3.22 12.98
CA ARG A 75 -1.92 -2.00 12.38
C ARG A 75 -0.81 -1.08 11.84
N ALA A 76 0.34 -1.04 12.51
CA ALA A 76 1.48 -0.22 12.10
C ALA A 76 2.07 -0.67 10.75
N VAL A 77 1.79 -1.90 10.32
CA VAL A 77 2.10 -2.44 9.00
C VAL A 77 0.91 -2.32 8.05
N ALA A 78 -0.28 -2.72 8.50
CA ALA A 78 -1.47 -2.79 7.64
C ALA A 78 -1.91 -1.42 7.11
N TRP A 79 -1.89 -0.38 7.94
CA TRP A 79 -2.35 0.96 7.56
C TRP A 79 -1.46 1.62 6.49
N PRO A 80 -0.12 1.70 6.65
CA PRO A 80 0.76 2.21 5.60
C PRO A 80 0.74 1.34 4.34
N LEU A 81 0.63 0.02 4.50
CA LEU A 81 0.56 -0.88 3.36
C LEU A 81 -0.69 -0.63 2.51
N LEU A 82 -1.85 -0.46 3.14
CA LEU A 82 -3.07 -0.09 2.43
C LEU A 82 -2.88 1.23 1.67
N ALA A 83 -2.33 2.25 2.31
CA ALA A 83 -2.08 3.55 1.68
C ALA A 83 -1.18 3.41 0.44
N LEU A 84 -0.10 2.64 0.54
CA LEU A 84 0.80 2.39 -0.59
C LEU A 84 0.12 1.63 -1.72
N ARG A 85 -0.63 0.57 -1.41
CA ARG A 85 -1.35 -0.23 -2.41
C ARG A 85 -2.41 0.60 -3.14
N LEU A 86 -3.19 1.40 -2.41
CA LEU A 86 -4.16 2.30 -3.02
C LEU A 86 -3.50 3.34 -3.93
N ALA A 87 -2.40 3.96 -3.48
CA ALA A 87 -1.65 4.92 -4.28
C ALA A 87 -1.12 4.30 -5.58
N VAL A 88 -0.52 3.12 -5.50
CA VAL A 88 -0.01 2.38 -6.68
C VAL A 88 -1.13 2.10 -7.68
N GLN A 89 -2.31 1.70 -7.19
CA GLN A 89 -3.45 1.40 -8.06
C GLN A 89 -4.07 2.65 -8.67
N LEU A 90 -4.21 3.73 -7.90
CA LEU A 90 -4.76 4.99 -8.40
C LEU A 90 -3.83 5.66 -9.41
N CYS A 91 -2.51 5.47 -9.27
CA CYS A 91 -1.50 5.96 -10.21
C CYS A 91 -1.23 5.02 -11.40
N HIS A 92 -2.07 4.01 -11.66
CA HIS A 92 -1.85 3.00 -12.71
C HIS A 92 -1.64 3.60 -14.11
N ALA A 93 -2.24 4.77 -14.39
CA ALA A 93 -2.08 5.49 -15.65
C ALA A 93 -0.80 6.34 -15.71
N ARG A 94 0.09 6.26 -14.71
CA ARG A 94 1.34 7.04 -14.57
C ARG A 94 1.14 8.54 -14.65
N ARG A 95 0.05 9.01 -14.08
CA ARG A 95 -0.30 10.43 -13.90
C ARG A 95 -1.02 10.60 -12.57
N ASP A 96 -1.03 11.82 -12.06
CA ASP A 96 -1.68 12.13 -10.80
C ASP A 96 -3.18 11.80 -10.88
N PRO A 97 -3.71 11.01 -9.94
CA PRO A 97 -5.13 10.73 -9.88
C PRO A 97 -5.89 11.92 -9.31
N ASP A 98 -7.17 12.05 -9.70
CA ASP A 98 -8.07 12.97 -9.03
C ASP A 98 -8.50 12.38 -7.68
N LEU A 99 -7.98 12.95 -6.61
CA LEU A 99 -8.29 12.57 -5.23
C LEU A 99 -9.26 13.54 -4.56
N GLN A 100 -9.78 14.53 -5.27
CA GLN A 100 -10.67 15.53 -4.69
C GLN A 100 -11.95 14.86 -4.16
N GLY A 101 -12.26 15.09 -2.89
CA GLY A 101 -13.41 14.50 -2.23
C GLY A 101 -13.26 13.06 -1.78
N MET A 102 -12.14 12.38 -2.09
CA MET A 102 -11.83 11.08 -1.51
C MET A 102 -11.50 11.19 -0.02
N ARG A 103 -11.95 10.20 0.74
CA ARG A 103 -11.67 10.11 2.17
C ARG A 103 -11.31 8.69 2.55
N LEU A 104 -10.21 8.55 3.27
CA LEU A 104 -9.77 7.30 3.84
C LEU A 104 -9.70 7.43 5.36
N HIS A 105 -10.42 6.57 6.09
CA HIS A 105 -10.37 6.52 7.53
C HIS A 105 -10.48 5.08 8.03
N ARG A 106 -10.15 4.87 9.29
CA ARG A 106 -10.23 3.57 9.94
C ARG A 106 -11.19 3.60 11.13
N SER A 107 -11.95 2.55 11.26
CA SER A 107 -12.79 2.25 12.42
C SER A 107 -12.53 0.80 12.81
N ASP A 108 -11.95 0.56 13.99
CA ASP A 108 -11.54 -0.76 14.47
C ASP A 108 -10.66 -1.50 13.43
N SER A 109 -11.14 -2.62 12.92
CA SER A 109 -10.48 -3.45 11.89
C SER A 109 -10.96 -3.15 10.47
N VAL A 110 -11.73 -2.07 10.27
CA VAL A 110 -12.28 -1.68 8.97
C VAL A 110 -11.62 -0.41 8.47
N PHE A 111 -11.11 -0.47 7.27
CA PHE A 111 -10.68 0.68 6.49
C PHE A 111 -11.82 1.14 5.59
N HIS A 112 -12.20 2.39 5.66
CA HIS A 112 -13.28 2.97 4.87
C HIS A 112 -12.69 3.91 3.82
N LEU A 113 -12.92 3.59 2.55
CA LEU A 113 -12.59 4.47 1.44
C LEU A 113 -13.88 4.98 0.80
N THR A 114 -14.09 6.28 0.89
CA THR A 114 -15.24 6.96 0.26
C THR A 114 -14.74 7.70 -0.97
N VAL A 115 -15.42 7.52 -2.09
CA VAL A 115 -15.20 8.29 -3.32
C VAL A 115 -16.38 9.20 -3.59
N PRO A 116 -16.17 10.37 -4.21
CA PRO A 116 -17.27 11.30 -4.51
C PRO A 116 -18.23 10.74 -5.55
N GLU A 117 -19.45 11.28 -5.55
CA GLU A 117 -20.47 10.92 -6.53
C GLU A 117 -19.96 11.12 -7.97
N GLY A 118 -20.24 10.15 -8.83
CA GLY A 118 -19.85 10.17 -10.24
C GLY A 118 -18.39 9.80 -10.51
N TRP A 119 -17.54 9.70 -9.47
CA TRP A 119 -16.13 9.34 -9.65
C TRP A 119 -15.95 7.97 -10.34
N THR A 120 -16.75 6.98 -9.97
CA THR A 120 -16.69 5.63 -10.56
C THR A 120 -17.02 5.61 -12.04
N ARG A 121 -17.88 6.53 -12.49
CA ARG A 121 -18.22 6.68 -13.92
C ARG A 121 -17.10 7.38 -14.69
N SER A 122 -16.42 8.33 -14.06
CA SER A 122 -15.29 9.05 -14.66
C SER A 122 -14.03 8.20 -14.72
N TYR A 123 -13.86 7.29 -13.74
CA TYR A 123 -12.65 6.46 -13.59
C TYR A 123 -12.99 4.97 -13.41
N PRO A 124 -13.61 4.32 -14.43
CA PRO A 124 -14.12 2.94 -14.28
C PRO A 124 -13.01 1.91 -14.06
N GLN A 125 -11.84 2.09 -14.63
CA GLN A 125 -10.69 1.20 -14.42
C GLN A 125 -10.16 1.30 -12.99
N SER A 126 -10.01 2.51 -12.48
CA SER A 126 -9.60 2.74 -11.09
C SER A 126 -10.63 2.18 -10.11
N ALA A 127 -11.93 2.36 -10.38
CA ALA A 127 -13.00 1.77 -9.58
C ALA A 127 -12.92 0.25 -9.54
N GLN A 128 -12.62 -0.39 -10.67
CA GLN A 128 -12.44 -1.85 -10.73
C GLN A 128 -11.21 -2.31 -9.94
N LEU A 129 -10.10 -1.59 -10.02
CA LEU A 129 -8.91 -1.88 -9.21
C LEU A 129 -9.21 -1.79 -7.72
N LEU A 130 -9.95 -0.78 -7.28
CA LEU A 130 -10.36 -0.64 -5.87
C LEU A 130 -11.24 -1.81 -5.41
N ARG A 131 -12.19 -2.28 -6.24
CA ARG A 131 -13.01 -3.46 -5.92
C ARG A 131 -12.17 -4.73 -5.77
N THR A 132 -11.22 -4.92 -6.66
CA THR A 132 -10.28 -6.05 -6.59
C THR A 132 -9.43 -5.98 -5.31
N GLU A 133 -9.00 -4.79 -4.94
CA GLU A 133 -8.25 -4.57 -3.70
C GLU A 133 -9.10 -4.90 -2.46
N ALA A 134 -10.35 -4.49 -2.42
CA ALA A 134 -11.26 -4.84 -1.31
C ALA A 134 -11.38 -6.35 -1.13
N VAL A 135 -11.44 -7.11 -2.23
CA VAL A 135 -11.44 -8.58 -2.20
C VAL A 135 -10.13 -9.15 -1.64
N ALA A 136 -8.99 -8.55 -2.00
CA ALA A 136 -7.68 -9.00 -1.49
C ALA A 136 -7.58 -8.86 0.04
N TRP A 137 -8.14 -7.80 0.61
CA TRP A 137 -8.12 -7.55 2.05
C TRP A 137 -9.05 -8.48 2.84
N GLN A 138 -10.06 -9.10 2.23
CA GLN A 138 -10.95 -10.07 2.89
C GLN A 138 -10.23 -11.30 3.44
N LYS A 139 -9.02 -11.58 2.95
CA LYS A 139 -8.17 -12.70 3.42
C LYS A 139 -7.21 -12.31 4.54
N THR A 140 -7.40 -11.15 5.12
CA THR A 140 -6.60 -10.60 6.23
C THR A 140 -7.52 -10.34 7.42
N PRO A 141 -6.98 -10.02 8.62
CA PRO A 141 -7.80 -9.57 9.75
C PRO A 141 -8.51 -8.23 9.53
N TRP A 142 -8.20 -7.53 8.42
CA TRP A 142 -8.74 -6.22 8.09
C TRP A 142 -9.76 -6.29 6.95
N THR A 143 -10.70 -5.38 6.95
CA THR A 143 -11.67 -5.23 5.86
C THR A 143 -11.47 -3.88 5.18
N LEU A 144 -11.37 -3.85 3.86
CA LEU A 144 -11.47 -2.61 3.09
C LEU A 144 -12.91 -2.45 2.60
N GLN A 145 -13.62 -1.50 3.17
CA GLN A 145 -14.98 -1.16 2.79
C GLN A 145 -14.97 0.05 1.85
N LEU A 146 -15.55 -0.13 0.67
CA LEU A 146 -15.67 0.90 -0.34
C LEU A 146 -17.06 1.54 -0.28
N HIS A 147 -17.09 2.87 -0.22
CA HIS A 147 -18.29 3.67 -0.35
C HIS A 147 -18.26 4.37 -1.72
N LEU A 148 -18.78 3.65 -2.73
CA LEU A 148 -18.82 4.07 -4.12
C LEU A 148 -20.21 4.64 -4.42
N HIS A 149 -20.29 5.93 -4.75
CA HIS A 149 -21.53 6.63 -5.08
C HIS A 149 -21.68 6.87 -6.58
#